data_4797d8335edaea04b477c8572145b615
#
_entry.id   4797d8335edaea04b477c8572145b615
#
_cell.length_a   1.000
_cell.length_b   1.000
_cell.length_c   1.000
_cell.angle_alpha   90.00
_cell.angle_beta   90.00
_cell.angle_gamma   90.00
#
_symmetry.space_group_name_H-M   'P 1'
#
loop_
_entity.id
_entity.type
_entity.pdbx_description
1 polymer ?
#
loop_
_entity_poly.entity_id
_entity_poly.type
_entity_poly.pdbx_seq_one_letter_code
_entity_poly.pdbx_strand_id
1 'polypeptide(L)'
;MGFDALVANPGRLRILTALAVQERQEFVQLRSATQLTDGNLSSHARRLHAAGFIEVEKQFRGSKPVTHFTLTSEGRKALESHTRRLIAAISHRRLAPAGGPSVATPLPAPAAEEDPWID
;
A
#
# COMPACT_ATOMS: atom_id res chain seq x y z
N MET A 1 -13.35 3.90 9.68
CA MET A 1 -13.57 3.98 8.62
C MET A 1 -12.89 3.09 7.70
N GLY A 2 -13.43 2.73 6.69
CA GLY A 2 -12.87 1.78 5.80
C GLY A 2 -11.59 2.21 5.18
N PHE A 3 -11.41 3.46 4.94
CA PHE A 3 -10.21 3.90 4.30
C PHE A 3 -8.99 3.72 5.19
N ASP A 4 -9.17 3.84 6.47
CA ASP A 4 -8.06 3.66 7.36
C ASP A 4 -7.57 2.26 7.31
N ALA A 5 -8.45 1.32 7.35
CA ALA A 5 -8.05 -0.07 7.33
C ALA A 5 -7.38 -0.40 6.01
N LEU A 6 -7.86 0.19 4.95
CA LEU A 6 -7.28 -0.08 3.66
C LEU A 6 -5.85 0.42 3.61
N VAL A 7 -5.61 1.62 4.07
CA VAL A 7 -4.30 2.21 4.01
C VAL A 7 -3.35 1.60 5.02
N ALA A 8 -3.86 1.22 6.16
CA ALA A 8 -2.99 0.72 7.22
C ALA A 8 -2.38 -0.65 6.95
N ASN A 9 -2.90 -1.37 6.00
CA ASN A 9 -2.31 -2.67 5.72
C ASN A 9 -0.87 -2.48 5.29
N PRO A 10 0.05 -3.21 5.87
CA PRO A 10 1.47 -3.00 5.60
C PRO A 10 1.85 -3.06 4.12
N GLY A 11 1.31 -4.00 3.40
CA GLY A 11 1.63 -4.09 1.99
C GLY A 11 1.12 -2.91 1.21
N ARG A 12 -0.10 -2.51 1.47
CA ARG A 12 -0.67 -1.38 0.75
C ARG A 12 0.01 -0.09 1.17
N LEU A 13 0.38 0.02 2.44
CA LEU A 13 1.08 1.19 2.91
C LEU A 13 2.43 1.33 2.21
N ARG A 14 3.11 0.23 1.99
CA ARG A 14 4.37 0.27 1.29
C ARG A 14 4.19 0.77 -0.13
N ILE A 15 3.12 0.36 -0.79
CA ILE A 15 2.87 0.79 -2.15
C ILE A 15 2.62 2.29 -2.17
N LEU A 16 1.76 2.77 -1.27
CA LEU A 16 1.45 4.18 -1.26
C LEU A 16 2.67 5.02 -0.92
N THR A 17 3.48 4.54 -0.01
CA THR A 17 4.68 5.26 0.38
C THR A 17 5.68 5.31 -0.78
N ALA A 18 5.86 4.20 -1.46
CA ALA A 18 6.78 4.17 -2.58
C ALA A 18 6.32 5.11 -3.69
N LEU A 19 5.02 5.16 -3.93
CA LEU A 19 4.51 6.05 -4.95
C LEU A 19 4.50 7.50 -4.49
N ALA A 20 4.51 7.74 -3.20
CA ALA A 20 4.62 9.11 -2.72
C ALA A 20 6.00 9.67 -3.01
N VAL A 21 7.00 8.79 -3.02
CA VAL A 21 8.35 9.23 -3.31
C VAL A 21 8.53 9.40 -4.82
N GLN A 22 8.05 8.48 -5.59
CA GLN A 22 8.12 8.59 -7.02
C GLN A 22 6.74 8.29 -7.56
N GLU A 23 6.01 9.29 -7.91
CA GLU A 23 4.62 9.21 -8.19
C GLU A 23 4.16 8.24 -9.26
N ARG A 24 4.94 7.96 -10.23
CA ARG A 24 4.57 7.01 -11.25
C ARG A 24 5.67 5.98 -11.38
N GLN A 25 5.34 4.72 -11.29
CA GLN A 25 6.34 3.67 -11.37
C GLN A 25 5.81 2.47 -12.14
N GLU A 26 6.71 1.76 -12.78
CA GLU A 26 6.33 0.54 -13.48
C GLU A 26 6.22 -0.57 -12.46
N PHE A 27 5.53 -1.61 -12.84
CA PHE A 27 5.30 -2.75 -11.96
C PHE A 27 6.61 -3.27 -11.37
N VAL A 28 7.62 -3.45 -12.20
CA VAL A 28 8.88 -4.00 -11.71
C VAL A 28 9.55 -3.06 -10.72
N GLN A 29 9.49 -1.77 -10.98
CA GLN A 29 10.07 -0.81 -10.08
C GLN A 29 9.35 -0.81 -8.74
N LEU A 30 8.03 -0.84 -8.79
CA LEU A 30 7.24 -0.80 -7.58
C LEU A 30 7.42 -2.08 -6.78
N ARG A 31 7.51 -3.22 -7.47
CA ARG A 31 7.74 -4.46 -6.79
C ARG A 31 9.07 -4.42 -6.04
N SER A 32 10.09 -3.91 -6.69
CA SER A 32 11.39 -3.83 -6.07
C SER A 32 11.39 -2.88 -4.88
N ALA A 33 10.73 -1.74 -5.03
CA ALA A 33 10.69 -0.77 -3.96
C ALA A 33 9.92 -1.26 -2.75
N THR A 34 8.90 -2.09 -2.96
CA THR A 34 8.08 -2.53 -1.86
C THR A 34 8.50 -3.89 -1.34
N GLN A 35 9.30 -4.61 -2.10
CA GLN A 35 9.69 -5.95 -1.71
C GLN A 35 8.52 -6.89 -1.61
N LEU A 36 7.49 -6.65 -2.33
CA LEU A 36 6.34 -7.52 -2.35
C LEU A 36 6.49 -8.54 -3.46
N THR A 37 5.80 -9.62 -3.36
CA THR A 37 5.80 -10.59 -4.44
C THR A 37 4.88 -10.07 -5.53
N ASP A 38 4.99 -10.64 -6.71
CA ASP A 38 4.12 -10.24 -7.81
C ASP A 38 2.66 -10.37 -7.40
N GLY A 39 2.31 -11.46 -6.80
CA GLY A 39 0.93 -11.68 -6.41
C GLY A 39 0.44 -10.70 -5.36
N ASN A 40 1.26 -10.45 -4.36
CA ASN A 40 0.85 -9.53 -3.33
C ASN A 40 0.76 -8.12 -3.87
N LEU A 41 1.69 -7.75 -4.73
CA LEU A 41 1.63 -6.42 -5.31
C LEU A 41 0.36 -6.27 -6.13
N SER A 42 0.04 -7.25 -6.96
CA SER A 42 -1.17 -7.18 -7.77
C SER A 42 -2.41 -7.12 -6.92
N SER A 43 -2.46 -7.92 -5.89
CA SER A 43 -3.62 -7.96 -5.04
C SER A 43 -3.84 -6.64 -4.33
N HIS A 44 -2.78 -6.10 -3.75
CA HIS A 44 -2.91 -4.84 -3.04
C HIS A 44 -3.19 -3.68 -3.99
N ALA A 45 -2.55 -3.69 -5.16
CA ALA A 45 -2.76 -2.63 -6.12
C ALA A 45 -4.21 -2.64 -6.60
N ARG A 46 -4.79 -3.82 -6.74
CA ARG A 46 -6.16 -3.90 -7.16
C ARG A 46 -7.07 -3.22 -6.15
N ARG A 47 -6.84 -3.44 -4.87
CA ARG A 47 -7.67 -2.83 -3.87
C ARG A 47 -7.46 -1.32 -3.81
N LEU A 48 -6.23 -0.87 -3.98
CA LEU A 48 -5.97 0.56 -3.98
C LEU A 48 -6.61 1.22 -5.20
N HIS A 49 -6.58 0.55 -6.31
CA HIS A 49 -7.17 1.08 -7.52
C HIS A 49 -8.69 1.18 -7.36
N ALA A 50 -9.29 0.16 -6.77
CA ALA A 50 -10.74 0.16 -6.57
C ALA A 50 -11.16 1.30 -5.66
N ALA A 51 -10.29 1.71 -4.75
CA ALA A 51 -10.59 2.81 -3.86
C ALA A 51 -10.27 4.17 -4.47
N GLY A 52 -9.69 4.18 -5.66
CA GLY A 52 -9.36 5.45 -6.29
C GLY A 52 -8.04 6.05 -5.83
N PHE A 53 -7.22 5.28 -5.12
CA PHE A 53 -5.99 5.82 -4.58
C PHE A 53 -4.83 5.72 -5.56
N ILE A 54 -4.92 4.87 -6.54
CA ILE A 54 -3.90 4.80 -7.58
C ILE A 54 -4.56 4.58 -8.91
N GLU A 55 -3.85 4.92 -9.96
CA GLU A 55 -4.31 4.64 -11.30
C GLU A 55 -3.41 3.61 -11.91
N VAL A 56 -3.95 2.81 -12.78
CA VAL A 56 -3.20 1.74 -13.41
C VAL A 56 -3.32 1.93 -14.90
N GLU A 57 -2.17 1.92 -15.56
CA GLU A 57 -2.19 2.14 -16.97
C GLU A 57 -1.32 1.13 -17.66
N LYS A 58 -1.79 0.55 -18.73
CA LYS A 58 -1.00 -0.41 -19.45
C LYS A 58 -0.51 0.19 -20.72
N GLN A 59 0.73 0.03 -21.01
CA GLN A 59 1.31 0.54 -22.23
C GLN A 59 2.17 -0.54 -22.84
N PHE A 60 2.64 -0.33 -24.03
CA PHE A 60 3.49 -1.29 -24.66
C PHE A 60 4.84 -0.67 -24.95
N ARG A 61 5.88 -1.44 -24.71
CA ARG A 61 7.18 -1.00 -24.99
C ARG A 61 7.60 -1.99 -26.04
N GLY A 62 7.45 -1.64 -27.30
CA GLY A 62 7.65 -2.60 -28.34
C GLY A 62 6.46 -3.53 -28.29
N SER A 63 6.66 -4.80 -28.20
CA SER A 63 5.57 -5.72 -28.11
C SER A 63 5.34 -6.17 -26.69
N LYS A 64 6.08 -5.62 -25.70
CA LYS A 64 5.92 -6.03 -24.38
C LYS A 64 4.99 -5.15 -23.60
N PRO A 65 4.03 -5.67 -22.90
CA PRO A 65 3.14 -4.87 -22.09
C PRO A 65 3.84 -4.41 -20.84
N VAL A 66 3.62 -3.17 -20.47
CA VAL A 66 4.22 -2.61 -19.27
C VAL A 66 3.11 -1.93 -18.51
N THR A 67 3.01 -2.20 -17.23
CA THR A 67 1.99 -1.60 -16.40
C THR A 67 2.60 -0.51 -15.55
N HIS A 68 1.96 0.65 -15.53
CA HIS A 68 2.39 1.75 -14.69
C HIS A 68 1.36 2.03 -13.63
N PHE A 69 1.82 2.43 -12.47
CA PHE A 69 0.94 2.80 -11.38
C PHE A 69 1.23 4.24 -11.00
N THR A 70 0.21 5.02 -10.80
CA THR A 70 0.37 6.43 -10.44
C THR A 70 -0.45 6.72 -9.19
N LEU A 71 0.13 7.46 -8.27
CA LEU A 71 -0.59 7.83 -7.07
C LEU A 71 -1.55 8.96 -7.43
N THR A 72 -2.79 8.83 -7.02
CA THR A 72 -3.76 9.89 -7.29
C THR A 72 -3.74 10.89 -6.15
N SER A 73 -4.39 12.01 -6.34
CA SER A 73 -4.46 12.98 -5.25
C SER A 73 -5.27 12.42 -4.10
N GLU A 74 -6.24 11.57 -4.38
CA GLU A 74 -6.98 10.93 -3.31
C GLU A 74 -6.09 9.98 -2.53
N GLY A 75 -5.24 9.24 -3.24
CA GLY A 75 -4.32 8.33 -2.57
C GLY A 75 -3.32 9.10 -1.71
N ARG A 76 -2.85 10.22 -2.21
CA ARG A 76 -1.91 11.02 -1.44
C ARG A 76 -2.58 11.57 -0.18
N LYS A 77 -3.82 12.01 -0.29
CA LYS A 77 -4.52 12.51 0.86
C LYS A 77 -4.78 11.42 1.88
N ALA A 78 -5.12 10.22 1.40
CA ALA A 78 -5.36 9.11 2.30
C ALA A 78 -4.09 8.75 3.06
N LEU A 79 -2.96 8.75 2.35
CA LEU A 79 -1.70 8.43 2.98
C LEU A 79 -1.33 9.49 4.01
N GLU A 80 -1.49 10.75 3.66
CA GLU A 80 -1.17 11.83 4.57
C GLU A 80 -2.07 11.79 5.81
N SER A 81 -3.32 11.49 5.62
CA SER A 81 -4.23 11.41 6.73
C SER A 81 -3.86 10.29 7.67
N HIS A 82 -3.49 9.15 7.11
CA HIS A 82 -3.07 8.01 7.92
C HIS A 82 -1.80 8.35 8.69
N THR A 83 -0.86 9.01 8.05
CA THR A 83 0.39 9.37 8.68
C THR A 83 0.14 10.33 9.84
N ARG A 84 -0.71 11.29 9.65
CA ARG A 84 -1.03 12.23 10.70
C ARG A 84 -1.65 11.54 11.90
N ARG A 85 -2.56 10.62 11.65
CA ARG A 85 -3.18 9.91 12.74
C ARG A 85 -2.20 9.02 13.47
N LEU A 86 -1.30 8.42 12.72
CA LEU A 86 -0.31 7.57 13.32
C LEU A 86 0.61 8.39 14.22
N ILE A 87 1.05 9.54 13.75
CA ILE A 87 1.90 10.39 14.54
C ILE A 87 1.18 10.85 15.79
N ALA A 88 -0.07 11.21 15.66
CA ALA A 88 -0.83 11.66 16.81
C ALA A 88 -0.98 10.54 17.85
N ALA A 89 -1.21 9.35 17.37
CA ALA A 89 -1.35 8.22 18.27
C ALA A 89 -0.04 7.93 19.01
N ILE A 90 1.06 8.01 18.30
CA ILE A 90 2.33 7.77 18.92
C ILE A 90 2.63 8.86 19.95
N SER A 91 2.35 10.09 19.62
CA SER A 91 2.60 11.16 20.55
C SER A 91 1.76 11.01 21.80
N HIS A 92 0.54 10.57 21.66
CA HIS A 92 -0.28 10.39 22.80
C HIS A 92 0.23 9.25 23.57
N ARG A 93 0.59 8.19 22.97
CA ARG A 93 1.01 7.08 23.69
C ARG A 93 2.29 7.28 24.36
N ARG A 94 3.10 8.16 23.98
CA ARG A 94 4.29 8.31 24.67
C ARG A 94 4.09 8.62 26.05
N LEU A 95 3.04 9.22 26.41
CA LEU A 95 2.87 9.49 27.78
C LEU A 95 2.37 8.32 28.51
N ALA A 96 1.94 7.34 27.92
CA ALA A 96 1.39 6.24 28.64
C ALA A 96 2.45 5.28 28.96
N PRO A 97 2.37 4.71 29.92
CA PRO A 97 3.36 3.81 30.37
C PRO A 97 3.27 2.69 29.50
N ALA A 98 4.05 2.36 29.03
CA ALA A 98 4.07 1.31 28.26
C ALA A 98 3.56 0.23 28.60
N GLY A 99 3.09 -0.06 28.96
CA GLY A 99 2.68 -1.13 29.41
C GLY A 99 2.52 -2.09 28.51
N GLY A 100 2.12 -2.20 27.86
CA GLY A 100 1.75 -3.19 27.20
C GLY A 100 2.33 -3.64 26.19
N PRO A 101 2.41 -4.45 25.99
CA PRO A 101 3.06 -5.00 25.14
C PRO A 101 2.37 -5.31 24.16
N SER A 102 2.08 -5.01 23.66
CA SER A 102 1.45 -5.18 22.78
C SER A 102 1.71 -6.09 21.98
N VAL A 103 1.75 -6.80 21.94
CA VAL A 103 2.00 -7.63 21.29
C VAL A 103 1.51 -7.85 20.16
N ALA A 104 1.83 -7.84 19.56
CA ALA A 104 1.46 -7.95 18.49
C ALA A 104 1.10 -9.11 18.07
N THR A 105 0.17 -9.28 17.73
CA THR A 105 -0.21 -10.36 17.38
C THR A 105 0.17 -10.52 16.09
N PRO A 106 0.55 -11.40 15.69
CA PRO A 106 1.02 -11.65 14.52
C PRO A 106 0.03 -11.69 13.56
N LEU A 107 0.15 -11.18 12.62
CA LEU A 107 -0.70 -11.27 11.72
C LEU A 107 -0.80 -12.42 11.04
N PRO A 108 -1.69 -12.86 10.67
CA PRO A 108 -1.89 -14.00 10.08
C PRO A 108 -1.44 -13.86 8.74
N ALA A 109 -0.96 -14.71 8.32
CA ALA A 109 -0.47 -14.63 7.15
C ALA A 109 -1.50 -14.66 6.23
N PRO A 110 -1.52 -14.05 5.35
CA PRO A 110 -2.50 -14.00 4.54
C PRO A 110 -2.53 -15.03 3.72
N ALA A 111 -3.06 -15.66 3.76
CA ALA A 111 -3.14 -16.61 3.17
C ALA A 111 -3.06 -16.30 1.86
N ALA A 112 -2.71 -16.92 1.33
CA ALA A 112 -2.52 -16.75 0.18
C ALA A 112 -3.60 -16.52 -0.55
N GLU A 113 -3.99 -15.70 -0.61
CA GLU A 113 -4.98 -15.47 -1.26
C GLU A 113 -4.73 -15.54 -2.63
N GLU A 114 -5.32 -16.09 -3.35
CA GLU A 114 -5.14 -16.14 -4.60
C GLU A 114 -5.59 -14.93 -5.26
N ASP A 115 -5.07 -14.29 -5.98
CA ASP A 115 -5.48 -13.11 -6.52
C ASP A 115 -5.73 -13.29 -7.95
N PRO A 116 -6.84 -13.13 -8.37
CA PRO A 116 -7.16 -13.33 -9.73
C PRO A 116 -6.45 -12.35 -10.64
N TRP A 117 -5.90 -11.36 -10.09
CA TRP A 117 -5.23 -10.43 -10.89
C TRP A 117 -3.97 -10.97 -11.36
N ILE A 118 -3.57 -11.95 -10.87
CA ILE A 118 -2.39 -12.45 -11.17
C ILE A 118 -2.58 -13.40 -12.15
N ASP A 119 -2.29 -13.54 -13.01
CA ASP A 119 -2.43 -14.53 -13.85
C ASP A 119 -1.74 -14.38 -14.78
#